data_5dd60f045c38f1bf43e351531e5c6479
#
_entry.id   5dd60f045c38f1bf43e351531e5c6479
#
_cell.length_a   1.000
_cell.length_b   1.000
_cell.length_c   1.000
_cell.angle_alpha   90.00
_cell.angle_beta   90.00
_cell.angle_gamma   90.00
#
_symmetry.space_group_name_H-M   'P 1'
#
loop_
_entity.id
_entity.type
_entity.pdbx_description
1 polymer ?
#
loop_
_entity_poly.entity_id
_entity_poly.type
_entity_poly.pdbx_seq_one_letter_code
_entity_poly.pdbx_strand_id
1 'polypeptide(L)'
;MKKYNVLGIGNAVVDVISQSSDSFLNKMNIEKGIMQLVDRERGELLYNSMGNRNQAPGGSVANTIAGVGALGLKTGFIGKVGNDELGAFYRNAMEENGTDFVNESIDQSDLPTSRSMIFVSDDGERSICLLYTSDAADDEDSVD
;
A
#
# COMPACT_ATOMS: atom_id res chain seq x y z
N MET A 1 -10.55 -28.60 -10.99
CA MET A 1 -11.00 -27.36 -11.65
C MET A 1 -10.22 -26.17 -11.10
N LYS A 2 -9.64 -25.38 -11.96
CA LYS A 2 -8.87 -24.20 -11.54
C LYS A 2 -9.84 -23.09 -11.10
N LYS A 3 -9.65 -22.59 -9.91
CA LYS A 3 -10.45 -21.47 -9.41
C LYS A 3 -10.02 -20.13 -10.03
N TYR A 4 -8.72 -19.98 -10.27
CA TYR A 4 -8.14 -18.76 -10.84
C TYR A 4 -7.35 -19.06 -12.11
N ASN A 5 -7.39 -18.14 -13.06
CA ASN A 5 -6.51 -18.17 -14.22
C ASN A 5 -5.12 -17.68 -13.84
N VAL A 6 -5.06 -16.64 -13.00
CA VAL A 6 -3.81 -16.07 -12.50
C VAL A 6 -3.94 -15.81 -11.00
N LEU A 7 -2.92 -16.20 -10.27
CA LEU A 7 -2.83 -15.95 -8.83
C LEU A 7 -1.52 -15.20 -8.57
N GLY A 8 -1.61 -14.03 -7.96
CA GLY A 8 -0.44 -13.24 -7.62
C GLY A 8 -0.16 -13.24 -6.14
N ILE A 9 1.11 -13.19 -5.78
CA ILE A 9 1.57 -13.01 -4.41
C ILE A 9 2.47 -11.78 -4.39
N GLY A 10 2.20 -10.85 -3.49
CA GLY A 10 3.00 -9.64 -3.42
C GLY A 10 2.64 -8.78 -2.21
N ASN A 11 3.30 -7.64 -2.14
CA ASN A 11 3.04 -6.68 -1.08
C ASN A 11 1.73 -5.95 -1.30
N ALA A 12 0.89 -5.94 -0.27
CA ALA A 12 -0.32 -5.15 -0.23
C ALA A 12 0.00 -3.81 0.42
N VAL A 13 0.05 -2.77 -0.39
CA VAL A 13 0.42 -1.41 0.05
C VAL A 13 -0.68 -0.45 -0.36
N VAL A 14 -1.19 0.33 0.58
CA VAL A 14 -2.15 1.38 0.25
C VAL A 14 -1.39 2.66 -0.11
N ASP A 15 -1.64 3.18 -1.29
CA ASP A 15 -1.12 4.49 -1.69
C ASP A 15 -2.02 5.58 -1.13
N VAL A 16 -1.45 6.47 -0.33
CA VAL A 16 -2.16 7.60 0.29
C VAL A 16 -1.56 8.89 -0.26
N ILE A 17 -2.35 9.64 -0.99
CA ILE A 17 -1.88 10.79 -1.76
C ILE A 17 -2.47 12.07 -1.18
N SER A 18 -1.63 13.07 -0.99
CA SER A 18 -2.03 14.38 -0.47
C SER A 18 -1.22 15.49 -1.13
N GLN A 19 -1.88 16.62 -1.36
CA GLN A 19 -1.18 17.86 -1.74
C GLN A 19 -0.49 18.43 -0.51
N SER A 20 0.75 18.86 -0.68
CA SER A 20 1.56 19.38 0.42
C SER A 20 2.47 20.50 -0.03
N SER A 21 2.59 21.54 0.78
CA SER A 21 3.50 22.65 0.50
C SER A 21 4.95 22.27 0.81
N ASP A 22 5.90 23.00 0.22
CA ASP A 22 7.31 22.83 0.54
C ASP A 22 7.59 23.12 2.02
N SER A 23 6.88 24.08 2.60
CA SER A 23 7.03 24.37 4.03
C SER A 23 6.56 23.22 4.90
N PHE A 24 5.51 22.51 4.50
CA PHE A 24 5.07 21.31 5.21
C PHE A 24 6.13 20.22 5.15
N LEU A 25 6.72 20.00 3.97
CA LEU A 25 7.78 18.99 3.83
C LEU A 25 8.97 19.31 4.73
N ASN A 26 9.39 20.58 4.76
CA ASN A 26 10.48 21.02 5.63
C ASN A 26 10.14 20.85 7.12
N LYS A 27 8.94 21.24 7.50
CA LYS A 27 8.47 21.11 8.88
C LYS A 27 8.46 19.65 9.34
N MET A 28 8.07 18.74 8.45
CA MET A 28 7.99 17.33 8.76
C MET A 28 9.27 16.56 8.47
N ASN A 29 10.35 17.26 8.09
CA ASN A 29 11.64 16.64 7.74
C ASN A 29 11.53 15.60 6.63
N ILE A 30 10.71 15.90 5.63
CA ILE A 30 10.56 15.05 4.45
C ILE A 30 11.48 15.60 3.38
N GLU A 31 12.39 14.77 2.89
CA GLU A 31 13.27 15.16 1.78
C GLU A 31 12.48 15.11 0.47
N LYS A 32 12.41 16.26 -0.20
CA LYS A 32 11.61 16.43 -1.39
C LYS A 32 12.14 15.61 -2.57
N GLY A 33 11.24 14.97 -3.28
CA GLY A 33 11.55 14.32 -4.55
C GLY A 33 12.14 12.93 -4.45
N ILE A 34 12.22 12.36 -3.27
CA ILE A 34 12.75 11.01 -3.08
C ILE A 34 11.77 10.09 -2.36
N MET A 35 12.05 8.81 -2.38
CA MET A 35 11.34 7.82 -1.58
C MET A 35 12.20 7.43 -0.38
N GLN A 36 11.59 7.44 0.80
CA GLN A 36 12.23 7.10 2.07
C GLN A 36 11.42 6.02 2.78
N LEU A 37 12.12 5.07 3.37
CA LEU A 37 11.49 4.13 4.30
C LEU A 37 11.35 4.82 5.67
N VAL A 38 10.22 4.58 6.30
CA VAL A 38 9.95 5.11 7.65
C VAL A 38 9.54 3.98 8.58
N ASP A 39 9.78 4.17 9.87
CA ASP A 39 9.29 3.24 10.88
C ASP A 39 7.80 3.49 11.18
N ARG A 40 7.23 2.63 12.00
CA ARG A 40 5.81 2.69 12.34
C ARG A 40 5.43 4.02 12.99
N GLU A 41 6.20 4.47 13.96
CA GLU A 41 5.89 5.70 14.70
C GLU A 41 5.89 6.92 13.77
N ARG A 42 6.93 7.04 12.97
CA ARG A 42 7.01 8.14 12.00
C ARG A 42 5.94 8.02 10.92
N GLY A 43 5.68 6.81 10.46
CA GLY A 43 4.62 6.57 9.47
C GLY A 43 3.25 6.98 9.97
N GLU A 44 2.92 6.66 11.21
CA GLU A 44 1.65 7.06 11.82
C GLU A 44 1.55 8.59 11.99
N LEU A 45 2.65 9.21 12.42
CA LEU A 45 2.70 10.67 12.55
C LEU A 45 2.46 11.35 11.21
N LEU A 46 3.16 10.92 10.17
CA LEU A 46 3.02 11.50 8.83
C LEU A 46 1.61 11.27 8.27
N TYR A 47 1.09 10.08 8.42
CA TYR A 47 -0.25 9.75 7.96
C TYR A 47 -1.30 10.65 8.61
N ASN A 48 -1.22 10.83 9.92
CA ASN A 48 -2.15 11.69 10.66
C ASN A 48 -2.00 13.17 10.33
N SER A 49 -0.85 13.57 9.81
CA SER A 49 -0.56 14.96 9.44
C SER A 49 -1.00 15.30 8.01
N MET A 50 -1.34 14.29 7.21
CA MET A 50 -1.78 14.52 5.83
C MET A 50 -3.20 15.06 5.81
N GLY A 51 -3.43 16.15 5.06
CA GLY A 51 -4.76 16.69 4.81
C GLY A 51 -5.31 16.21 3.46
N ASN A 52 -6.64 16.13 3.34
CA ASN A 52 -7.32 15.78 2.08
C ASN A 52 -6.72 14.56 1.38
N ARG A 53 -6.64 13.47 2.10
CA ARG A 53 -6.02 12.24 1.60
C ARG A 53 -6.91 11.53 0.59
N ASN A 54 -6.30 11.08 -0.51
CA ASN A 54 -6.89 10.14 -1.44
C ASN A 54 -6.18 8.80 -1.30
N GLN A 55 -6.91 7.71 -1.39
CA GLN A 55 -6.38 6.37 -1.21
C GLN A 55 -6.61 5.54 -2.46
N ALA A 56 -5.63 4.69 -2.77
CA ALA A 56 -5.73 3.73 -3.85
C ALA A 56 -4.98 2.45 -3.47
N PRO A 57 -5.44 1.28 -3.93
CA PRO A 57 -4.65 0.06 -3.73
C PRO A 57 -3.38 0.15 -4.57
N GLY A 58 -2.23 -0.18 -3.96
CA GLY A 58 -0.93 -0.16 -4.61
C GLY A 58 -0.25 -1.51 -4.54
N GLY A 59 1.01 -1.53 -4.94
CA GLY A 59 1.82 -2.74 -5.03
C GLY A 59 1.93 -3.21 -6.48
N SER A 60 3.15 -3.54 -6.91
CA SER A 60 3.42 -3.86 -8.32
C SER A 60 2.69 -5.13 -8.78
N VAL A 61 2.73 -6.19 -7.98
CA VAL A 61 2.03 -7.43 -8.31
C VAL A 61 0.52 -7.22 -8.29
N ALA A 62 0.01 -6.52 -7.28
CA ALA A 62 -1.42 -6.24 -7.17
C ALA A 62 -1.94 -5.43 -8.36
N ASN A 63 -1.19 -4.43 -8.81
CA ASN A 63 -1.57 -3.63 -9.98
C ASN A 63 -1.59 -4.49 -11.25
N THR A 64 -0.64 -5.38 -11.42
CA THR A 64 -0.60 -6.31 -12.54
C THR A 64 -1.79 -7.26 -12.52
N ILE A 65 -2.09 -7.84 -11.37
CA ILE A 65 -3.20 -8.78 -11.20
C ILE A 65 -4.54 -8.07 -11.43
N ALA A 66 -4.70 -6.86 -10.92
CA ALA A 66 -5.91 -6.06 -11.15
C ALA A 66 -6.10 -5.77 -12.65
N GLY A 67 -5.02 -5.47 -13.36
CA GLY A 67 -5.08 -5.27 -14.81
C GLY A 67 -5.50 -6.53 -15.57
N VAL A 68 -4.96 -7.68 -15.18
CA VAL A 68 -5.35 -8.96 -15.77
C VAL A 68 -6.83 -9.27 -15.51
N GLY A 69 -7.31 -8.99 -14.30
CA GLY A 69 -8.71 -9.15 -13.94
C GLY A 69 -9.64 -8.26 -14.77
N ALA A 70 -9.20 -7.01 -15.01
CA ALA A 70 -9.96 -6.07 -15.85
C ALA A 70 -10.07 -6.55 -17.30
N LEU A 71 -9.14 -7.38 -17.77
CA LEU A 71 -9.19 -7.98 -19.08
C LEU A 71 -10.08 -9.23 -19.16
N GLY A 72 -10.72 -9.60 -18.06
CA GLY A 72 -11.73 -10.65 -18.04
C GLY A 72 -11.27 -12.00 -17.53
N LEU A 73 -10.05 -12.14 -17.08
CA LEU A 73 -9.56 -13.38 -16.48
C LEU A 73 -9.93 -13.44 -14.99
N LYS A 74 -10.07 -14.66 -14.48
CA LYS A 74 -10.29 -14.86 -13.05
C LYS A 74 -8.97 -14.72 -12.31
N THR A 75 -8.90 -13.76 -11.42
CA THR A 75 -7.68 -13.44 -10.69
C THR A 75 -7.87 -13.55 -9.20
N GLY A 76 -6.79 -13.98 -8.53
CA GLY A 76 -6.69 -13.96 -7.08
C GLY A 76 -5.38 -13.30 -6.66
N PHE A 77 -5.39 -12.69 -5.49
CA PHE A 77 -4.22 -12.03 -4.91
C PHE A 77 -4.02 -12.46 -3.48
N ILE A 78 -2.79 -12.80 -3.15
CA ILE A 78 -2.35 -13.14 -1.81
C ILE A 78 -1.42 -12.03 -1.33
N GLY A 79 -1.80 -11.38 -0.25
CA GLY A 79 -0.99 -10.32 0.34
C GLY A 79 -1.35 -10.15 1.80
N LYS A 80 -0.47 -9.51 2.54
CA LYS A 80 -0.67 -9.31 3.97
C LYS A 80 -1.24 -7.91 4.22
N VAL A 81 -2.44 -7.88 4.78
CA VAL A 81 -3.03 -6.65 5.32
C VAL A 81 -3.39 -6.88 6.79
N GLY A 82 -3.34 -5.80 7.56
CA GLY A 82 -3.79 -5.83 8.94
C GLY A 82 -5.31 -5.78 9.03
N ASN A 83 -5.82 -6.12 10.20
CA ASN A 83 -7.24 -5.96 10.51
C ASN A 83 -7.50 -4.51 10.94
N ASP A 84 -7.31 -3.58 10.01
CA ASP A 84 -7.46 -2.14 10.21
C ASP A 84 -8.21 -1.52 9.04
N GLU A 85 -8.44 -0.21 9.13
CA GLU A 85 -9.22 0.52 8.13
C GLU A 85 -8.60 0.44 6.73
N LEU A 86 -7.28 0.59 6.63
CA LEU A 86 -6.58 0.52 5.34
C LEU A 86 -6.58 -0.91 4.78
N GLY A 87 -6.50 -1.92 5.66
CA GLY A 87 -6.62 -3.32 5.23
C GLY A 87 -7.99 -3.62 4.64
N ALA A 88 -9.05 -3.16 5.29
CA ALA A 88 -10.41 -3.31 4.78
C ALA A 88 -10.59 -2.58 3.45
N PHE A 89 -10.06 -1.37 3.35
CA PHE A 89 -10.08 -0.60 2.10
C PHE A 89 -9.39 -1.37 0.96
N TYR A 90 -8.22 -1.94 1.23
CA TYR A 90 -7.45 -2.66 0.23
C TYR A 90 -8.19 -3.88 -0.30
N ARG A 91 -8.73 -4.71 0.62
CA ARG A 91 -9.50 -5.89 0.25
C ARG A 91 -10.70 -5.52 -0.62
N ASN A 92 -11.46 -4.53 -0.18
CA ASN A 92 -12.67 -4.10 -0.89
C ASN A 92 -12.34 -3.55 -2.28
N ALA A 93 -11.27 -2.77 -2.39
CA ALA A 93 -10.85 -2.20 -3.68
C ALA A 93 -10.42 -3.29 -4.66
N MET A 94 -9.70 -4.31 -4.20
CA MET A 94 -9.31 -5.43 -5.06
C MET A 94 -10.53 -6.22 -5.53
N GLU A 95 -11.48 -6.48 -4.65
CA GLU A 95 -12.70 -7.21 -4.98
C GLU A 95 -13.60 -6.43 -5.94
N GLU A 96 -13.70 -5.13 -5.78
CA GLU A 96 -14.44 -4.25 -6.71
C GLU A 96 -13.84 -4.29 -8.11
N ASN A 97 -12.54 -4.49 -8.22
CA ASN A 97 -11.85 -4.62 -9.52
C ASN A 97 -11.94 -6.03 -10.10
N GLY A 98 -12.62 -6.95 -9.43
CA GLY A 98 -12.80 -8.31 -9.91
C GLY A 98 -11.69 -9.28 -9.53
N THR A 99 -10.84 -8.92 -8.57
CA THR A 99 -9.78 -9.77 -8.05
C THR A 99 -10.14 -10.24 -6.64
N ASP A 100 -10.16 -11.55 -6.42
CA ASP A 100 -10.40 -12.10 -5.10
C ASP A 100 -9.16 -11.87 -4.21
N PHE A 101 -9.38 -11.37 -3.02
CA PHE A 101 -8.34 -11.33 -1.99
C PHE A 101 -8.41 -12.67 -1.22
N VAL A 102 -7.43 -13.54 -1.47
CA VAL A 102 -7.56 -14.95 -1.15
C VAL A 102 -7.40 -15.26 0.34
N ASN A 103 -6.46 -14.59 0.99
CA ASN A 103 -6.18 -14.84 2.41
C ASN A 103 -6.92 -13.85 3.31
N GLU A 104 -7.07 -14.23 4.57
CA GLU A 104 -7.69 -13.36 5.57
C GLU A 104 -6.74 -12.28 6.05
N SER A 105 -7.30 -11.20 6.60
CA SER A 105 -6.53 -10.15 7.26
C SER A 105 -5.90 -10.70 8.53
N ILE A 106 -4.72 -10.20 8.85
CA ILE A 106 -4.00 -10.64 10.05
C ILE A 106 -4.43 -9.80 11.24
N ASP A 107 -4.93 -10.46 12.25
CA ASP A 107 -5.39 -9.81 13.48
C ASP A 107 -4.20 -9.66 14.44
N GLN A 108 -3.23 -8.83 14.04
CA GLN A 108 -2.08 -8.47 14.86
C GLN A 108 -2.03 -6.96 15.00
N SER A 109 -2.29 -6.49 16.20
CA SER A 109 -2.32 -5.05 16.48
C SER A 109 -0.98 -4.36 16.26
N ASP A 110 0.11 -5.12 16.23
CA ASP A 110 1.46 -4.56 16.14
C ASP A 110 1.90 -4.25 14.71
N LEU A 111 1.20 -4.77 13.71
CA LEU A 111 1.58 -4.61 12.32
C LEU A 111 0.43 -4.02 11.49
N PRO A 112 0.38 -2.69 11.37
CA PRO A 112 -0.63 -2.05 10.54
C PRO A 112 -0.41 -2.39 9.07
N THR A 113 -1.44 -2.22 8.25
CA THR A 113 -1.33 -2.37 6.79
C THR A 113 -0.26 -1.42 6.25
N SER A 114 0.59 -1.93 5.37
CA SER A 114 1.64 -1.14 4.71
C SER A 114 1.02 0.01 3.93
N ARG A 115 1.68 1.15 3.97
CA ARG A 115 1.20 2.35 3.29
C ARG A 115 2.33 3.15 2.70
N SER A 116 2.06 3.72 1.55
CA SER A 116 2.95 4.65 0.86
C SER A 116 2.32 6.03 0.94
N MET A 117 2.94 6.93 1.70
CA MET A 117 2.44 8.30 1.85
C MET A 117 3.11 9.17 0.80
N ILE A 118 2.30 9.64 -0.15
CA ILE A 118 2.77 10.38 -1.32
C ILE A 118 2.35 11.84 -1.18
N PHE A 119 3.35 12.70 -1.02
CA PHE A 119 3.18 14.14 -0.86
C PHE A 119 3.47 14.79 -2.22
N VAL A 120 2.47 15.43 -2.81
CA VAL A 120 2.60 16.08 -4.11
C VAL A 120 2.73 17.58 -3.88
N SER A 121 3.89 18.14 -4.24
CA SER A 121 4.16 19.56 -4.13
C SER A 121 3.52 20.34 -5.26
N ASP A 122 3.44 21.68 -5.11
CA ASP A 122 2.80 22.56 -6.11
C ASP A 122 3.44 22.45 -7.49
N ASP A 123 4.73 22.12 -7.55
CA ASP A 123 5.46 21.91 -8.81
C ASP A 123 5.27 20.50 -9.40
N GLY A 124 4.43 19.68 -8.77
CA GLY A 124 4.16 18.32 -9.21
C GLY A 124 5.16 17.27 -8.74
N GLU A 125 6.17 17.67 -7.96
CA GLU A 125 7.16 16.73 -7.42
C GLU A 125 6.51 15.82 -6.40
N ARG A 126 6.91 14.54 -6.39
CA ARG A 126 6.40 13.55 -5.46
C ARG A 126 7.47 13.18 -4.45
N SER A 127 7.11 13.30 -3.18
CA SER A 127 7.96 12.88 -2.06
C SER A 127 7.23 11.75 -1.36
N ILE A 128 7.90 10.61 -1.20
CA ILE A 128 7.23 9.37 -0.77
C ILE A 128 7.86 8.88 0.52
N CYS A 129 7.01 8.64 1.52
CA CYS A 129 7.40 7.97 2.75
C CYS A 129 6.67 6.63 2.82
N LEU A 130 7.43 5.55 2.86
CA LEU A 130 6.91 4.20 2.75
C LEU A 130 7.06 3.46 4.07
N LEU A 131 5.94 3.00 4.60
CA LEU A 131 5.90 2.13 5.77
C LEU A 131 5.57 0.72 5.31
N TYR A 132 6.60 -0.12 5.22
CA TYR A 132 6.43 -1.55 5.02
C TYR A 132 6.26 -2.23 6.37
N THR A 133 5.21 -3.01 6.49
CA THR A 133 4.97 -3.82 7.69
C THR A 133 5.04 -5.30 7.40
N SER A 134 5.10 -5.66 6.12
CA SER A 134 5.24 -7.06 5.72
C SER A 134 5.77 -7.15 4.29
N ASP A 135 6.53 -8.19 4.05
CA ASP A 135 6.82 -8.67 2.72
C ASP A 135 6.08 -9.99 2.53
N ALA A 136 5.15 -10.04 1.60
CA ALA A 136 4.34 -11.22 1.35
C ALA A 136 5.08 -12.26 0.51
N ALA A 137 6.05 -11.83 -0.27
CA ALA A 137 6.72 -12.69 -1.23
C ALA A 137 8.02 -13.24 -0.69
N ASP A 138 8.70 -12.47 0.11
CA ASP A 138 10.01 -12.82 0.60
C ASP A 138 10.27 -12.11 1.92
N ASP A 139 10.81 -12.83 2.82
CA ASP A 139 11.37 -12.31 4.03
C ASP A 139 12.84 -12.68 3.99
N GLU A 140 13.66 -11.75 3.54
CA GLU A 140 15.08 -11.98 3.41
C GLU A 140 15.71 -12.39 4.74
N ASP A 141 15.14 -11.93 5.83
CA ASP A 141 15.59 -12.31 7.16
C ASP A 141 15.37 -13.79 7.44
N SER A 142 14.45 -14.41 6.74
CA SER A 142 14.18 -15.84 6.90
C SER A 142 15.19 -16.72 6.17
N VAL A 143 15.99 -16.14 5.29
CA VAL A 143 16.98 -16.88 4.49
C VAL A 143 18.33 -16.96 5.20
N ASP A 144 18.56 -16.12 6.13
CA ASP A 144 19.77 -16.12 6.95
C ASP A 144 19.66 -17.15 8.09
#